data_494c0dfc5346aca92e6b5038ce7775e6
#
_entry.id   494c0dfc5346aca92e6b5038ce7775e6
#
_cell.length_a   1.000
_cell.length_b   1.000
_cell.length_c   1.000
_cell.angle_alpha   90.00
_cell.angle_beta   90.00
_cell.angle_gamma   90.00
#
_symmetry.space_group_name_H-M   'P 1'
#
loop_
_entity.id
_entity.type
_entity.pdbx_description
1 polymer ?
#
loop_
_entity_poly.entity_id
_entity_poly.type
_entity_poly.pdbx_seq_one_letter_code
_entity_poly.pdbx_strand_id
1 'polypeptide(L)'
;MTASRHQLLDDALAMSERMASLGDDGEWDAVIALEPKRRGLLEQAFATHVPADEFVAERVRAILDLDKQLLEQSIEARGRIAEELGKTSKGRKATNAYQAARG
;
A
#
# COMPACT_ATOMS: atom_id res chain seq x y z
N MET A 1 -26.27 3.79 -13.09
CA MET A 1 -26.50 2.64 -12.18
C MET A 1 -25.33 2.54 -11.21
N THR A 2 -25.65 2.30 -9.94
CA THR A 2 -24.62 2.13 -8.91
C THR A 2 -24.04 0.72 -9.02
N ALA A 3 -22.72 0.60 -8.98
CA ALA A 3 -22.06 -0.70 -8.96
C ALA A 3 -22.44 -1.47 -7.70
N SER A 4 -22.58 -2.80 -7.80
CA SER A 4 -22.88 -3.64 -6.65
C SER A 4 -21.69 -3.68 -5.70
N ARG A 5 -21.97 -4.03 -4.42
CA ARG A 5 -20.89 -4.20 -3.43
C ARG A 5 -19.86 -5.23 -3.90
N HIS A 6 -20.31 -6.35 -4.47
CA HIS A 6 -19.41 -7.40 -4.98
C HIS A 6 -18.49 -6.85 -6.08
N GLN A 7 -19.05 -6.07 -7.00
CA GLN A 7 -18.26 -5.46 -8.08
C GLN A 7 -17.25 -4.45 -7.52
N LEU A 8 -17.66 -3.61 -6.59
CA LEU A 8 -16.78 -2.64 -5.95
C LEU A 8 -15.62 -3.33 -5.23
N LEU A 9 -15.88 -4.44 -4.55
CA LEU A 9 -14.85 -5.21 -3.86
C LEU A 9 -13.93 -5.93 -4.83
N ASP A 10 -14.44 -6.46 -5.94
CA ASP A 10 -13.61 -7.04 -6.98
C ASP A 10 -12.67 -5.99 -7.59
N ASP A 11 -13.20 -4.79 -7.85
CA ASP A 11 -12.39 -3.70 -8.38
C ASP A 11 -11.33 -3.24 -7.37
N ALA A 12 -11.69 -3.16 -6.10
CA ALA A 12 -10.75 -2.81 -5.03
C ALA A 12 -9.66 -3.87 -4.88
N LEU A 13 -10.01 -5.16 -4.99
CA LEU A 13 -9.05 -6.26 -4.93
C LEU A 13 -8.07 -6.19 -6.12
N ALA A 14 -8.60 -6.01 -7.34
CA ALA A 14 -7.75 -5.87 -8.53
C ALA A 14 -6.78 -4.70 -8.39
N MET A 15 -7.25 -3.60 -7.83
CA MET A 15 -6.40 -2.43 -7.57
C MET A 15 -5.34 -2.71 -6.51
N SER A 16 -5.68 -3.47 -5.46
CA SER A 16 -4.74 -3.89 -4.42
C SER A 16 -3.65 -4.81 -4.99
N GLU A 17 -4.02 -5.73 -5.88
CA GLU A 17 -3.06 -6.60 -6.57
C GLU A 17 -2.10 -5.78 -7.42
N ARG A 18 -2.61 -4.80 -8.14
CA ARG A 18 -1.79 -3.89 -8.94
C ARG A 18 -0.84 -3.08 -8.06
N MET A 19 -1.32 -2.57 -6.92
CA MET A 19 -0.48 -1.83 -5.97
C MET A 19 0.67 -2.70 -5.45
N ALA A 20 0.39 -3.95 -5.09
CA ALA A 20 1.42 -4.89 -4.63
C ALA A 20 2.46 -5.16 -5.72
N SER A 21 2.04 -5.32 -6.96
CA SER A 21 2.94 -5.51 -8.10
C SER A 21 3.82 -4.27 -8.33
N LEU A 22 3.23 -3.08 -8.27
CA LEU A 22 3.97 -1.82 -8.40
C LEU A 22 4.96 -1.64 -7.24
N GLY A 23 4.58 -2.05 -6.03
CA GLY A 23 5.47 -2.02 -4.87
C GLY A 23 6.68 -2.93 -5.05
N ASP A 24 6.49 -4.13 -5.63
CA ASP A 24 7.59 -5.04 -5.96
C ASP A 24 8.57 -4.39 -6.95
N ASP A 25 8.06 -3.60 -7.88
CA ASP A 25 8.87 -2.89 -8.88
C ASP A 25 9.46 -1.57 -8.36
N GLY A 26 9.15 -1.20 -7.12
CA GLY A 26 9.60 0.05 -6.54
C GLY A 26 8.89 1.29 -7.06
N GLU A 27 7.77 1.12 -7.73
CA GLU A 27 7.00 2.21 -8.33
C GLU A 27 6.05 2.85 -7.30
N TRP A 28 6.62 3.43 -6.24
CA TRP A 28 5.85 3.92 -5.10
C TRP A 28 4.96 5.11 -5.41
N ASP A 29 5.35 5.98 -6.35
CA ASP A 29 4.51 7.10 -6.78
C ASP A 29 3.21 6.59 -7.41
N ALA A 30 3.28 5.52 -8.18
CA ALA A 30 2.11 4.89 -8.78
C ALA A 30 1.22 4.23 -7.73
N VAL A 31 1.82 3.61 -6.70
CA VAL A 31 1.09 3.04 -5.55
C VAL A 31 0.31 4.14 -4.84
N ILE A 32 0.97 5.26 -4.54
CA ILE A 32 0.35 6.41 -3.88
C ILE A 32 -0.81 6.97 -4.70
N ALA A 33 -0.67 7.01 -6.02
CA ALA A 33 -1.73 7.51 -6.91
C ALA A 33 -2.96 6.60 -6.92
N LEU A 34 -2.79 5.30 -6.73
CA LEU A 34 -3.91 4.34 -6.72
C LEU A 34 -4.65 4.27 -5.37
N GLU A 35 -3.97 4.60 -4.28
CA GLU A 35 -4.54 4.46 -2.93
C GLU A 35 -5.87 5.21 -2.75
N PRO A 36 -6.01 6.51 -3.13
CA PRO A 36 -7.28 7.21 -2.97
C PRO A 36 -8.41 6.62 -3.81
N LYS A 37 -8.09 6.08 -4.98
CA LYS A 37 -9.08 5.42 -5.86
C LYS A 37 -9.61 4.16 -5.21
N ARG A 38 -8.72 3.34 -4.65
CA ARG A 38 -9.11 2.13 -3.92
C ARG A 38 -9.93 2.47 -2.69
N ARG A 39 -9.54 3.49 -1.94
CA ARG A 39 -10.27 3.96 -0.76
C ARG A 39 -11.70 4.34 -1.12
N GLY A 40 -11.88 5.07 -2.21
CA GLY A 40 -13.21 5.45 -2.69
C GLY A 40 -14.10 4.23 -3.00
N LEU A 41 -13.52 3.19 -3.61
CA LEU A 41 -14.26 1.94 -3.89
C LEU A 41 -14.67 1.24 -2.60
N LEU A 42 -13.79 1.18 -1.61
CA LEU A 42 -14.07 0.56 -0.32
C LEU A 42 -15.12 1.35 0.46
N GLU A 43 -15.04 2.66 0.46
CA GLU A 43 -16.04 3.53 1.10
C GLU A 43 -17.43 3.31 0.50
N GLN A 44 -17.53 3.21 -0.82
CA GLN A 44 -18.78 2.93 -1.50
C GLN A 44 -19.29 1.52 -1.17
N ALA A 45 -18.40 0.53 -1.12
CA ALA A 45 -18.77 -0.85 -0.84
C ALA A 45 -19.37 -1.00 0.57
N PHE A 46 -18.92 -0.20 1.52
CA PHE A 46 -19.38 -0.26 2.91
C PHE A 46 -20.24 0.93 3.33
N ALA A 47 -20.80 1.66 2.37
CA ALA A 47 -21.67 2.80 2.64
C ALA A 47 -23.02 2.38 3.24
N THR A 48 -23.43 1.14 3.07
CA THR A 48 -24.68 0.61 3.62
C THR A 48 -24.40 -0.39 4.75
N HIS A 49 -25.31 -0.46 5.73
CA HIS A 49 -25.16 -1.36 6.88
C HIS A 49 -25.74 -2.75 6.59
N VAL A 50 -25.45 -3.28 5.43
CA VAL A 50 -25.83 -4.65 5.07
C VAL A 50 -24.78 -5.61 5.60
N PRO A 51 -25.18 -6.70 6.31
CA PRO A 51 -24.20 -7.67 6.80
C PRO A 51 -23.33 -8.23 5.68
N ALA A 52 -22.07 -8.49 5.97
CA ALA A 52 -21.16 -9.07 5.02
C ALA A 52 -21.52 -10.54 4.77
N ASP A 53 -21.61 -10.94 3.49
CA ASP A 53 -21.70 -12.33 3.11
C ASP A 53 -20.31 -12.94 3.00
N GLU A 54 -20.23 -14.22 2.66
CA GLU A 54 -18.94 -14.91 2.54
C GLU A 54 -18.08 -14.35 1.42
N PHE A 55 -18.69 -13.94 0.31
CA PHE A 55 -17.97 -13.29 -0.79
C PHE A 55 -17.26 -12.03 -0.31
N VAL A 56 -17.97 -11.18 0.42
CA VAL A 56 -17.43 -9.94 0.99
C VAL A 56 -16.28 -10.26 1.93
N ALA A 57 -16.46 -11.21 2.83
CA ALA A 57 -15.43 -11.60 3.81
C ALA A 57 -14.15 -12.09 3.13
N GLU A 58 -14.28 -12.91 2.09
CA GLU A 58 -13.12 -13.42 1.34
C GLU A 58 -12.36 -12.29 0.64
N ARG A 59 -13.08 -11.37 0.01
CA ARG A 59 -12.45 -10.24 -0.69
C ARG A 59 -11.75 -9.30 0.28
N VAL A 60 -12.35 -9.04 1.43
CA VAL A 60 -11.73 -8.20 2.47
C VAL A 60 -10.45 -8.86 2.99
N ARG A 61 -10.47 -10.17 3.27
CA ARG A 61 -9.27 -10.88 3.71
C ARG A 61 -8.15 -10.81 2.67
N ALA A 62 -8.48 -11.01 1.40
CA ALA A 62 -7.51 -10.93 0.32
C ALA A 62 -6.88 -9.53 0.22
N ILE A 63 -7.69 -8.48 0.35
CA ILE A 63 -7.22 -7.10 0.34
C ILE A 63 -6.30 -6.84 1.54
N LEU A 64 -6.68 -7.31 2.73
CA LEU A 64 -5.85 -7.14 3.94
C LEU A 64 -4.51 -7.86 3.82
N ASP A 65 -4.49 -9.05 3.23
CA ASP A 65 -3.25 -9.78 2.99
C ASP A 65 -2.32 -9.02 2.03
N LEU A 66 -2.89 -8.43 0.98
CA LEU A 66 -2.12 -7.62 0.04
C LEU A 66 -1.62 -6.32 0.69
N ASP A 67 -2.41 -5.70 1.56
CA ASP A 67 -1.99 -4.53 2.31
C ASP A 67 -0.82 -4.85 3.25
N LYS A 68 -0.85 -6.02 3.88
CA LYS A 68 0.25 -6.50 4.71
C LYS A 68 1.53 -6.67 3.89
N GLN A 69 1.41 -7.31 2.72
CA GLN A 69 2.53 -7.48 1.79
C GLN A 69 3.09 -6.12 1.36
N LEU A 70 2.22 -5.18 1.02
CA LEU A 70 2.61 -3.85 0.58
C LEU A 70 3.35 -3.10 1.68
N LEU A 71 2.91 -3.23 2.93
CA LEU A 71 3.60 -2.64 4.08
C LEU A 71 5.00 -3.24 4.25
N GLU A 72 5.14 -4.55 4.17
CA GLU A 72 6.43 -5.24 4.27
C GLU A 72 7.38 -4.78 3.15
N GLN A 73 6.87 -4.66 1.93
CA GLN A 73 7.65 -4.14 0.79
C GLN A 73 8.15 -2.71 1.05
N SER A 74 7.29 -1.86 1.62
CA SER A 74 7.67 -0.46 1.89
C SER A 74 8.75 -0.35 2.96
N ILE A 75 8.68 -1.19 3.99
CA ILE A 75 9.68 -1.24 5.05
C ILE A 75 11.02 -1.70 4.48
N GLU A 76 11.01 -2.75 3.67
CA GLU A 76 12.20 -3.27 3.02
C GLU A 76 12.84 -2.24 2.08
N ALA A 77 12.03 -1.55 1.29
CA ALA A 77 12.50 -0.50 0.39
C ALA A 77 13.19 0.64 1.15
N ARG A 78 12.63 1.07 2.28
CA ARG A 78 13.25 2.09 3.14
C ARG A 78 14.58 1.61 3.70
N GLY A 79 14.65 0.34 4.10
CA GLY A 79 15.89 -0.26 4.61
C GLY A 79 16.99 -0.25 3.55
N ARG A 80 16.66 -0.61 2.32
CA ARG A 80 17.62 -0.61 1.22
C ARG A 80 18.14 0.81 0.90
N ILE A 81 17.25 1.79 0.90
CA ILE A 81 17.63 3.19 0.68
C ILE A 81 18.58 3.67 1.78
N ALA A 82 18.27 3.35 3.03
CA ALA A 82 19.14 3.71 4.17
C ALA A 82 20.51 3.07 4.04
N GLU A 83 20.60 1.80 3.63
CA GLU A 83 21.87 1.11 3.38
C GLU A 83 22.69 1.79 2.28
N GLU A 84 22.04 2.11 1.15
CA GLU A 84 22.71 2.77 0.03
C GLU A 84 23.29 4.13 0.44
N LEU A 85 22.51 4.92 1.19
CA LEU A 85 22.98 6.20 1.70
C LEU A 85 24.16 6.04 2.66
N GLY A 86 24.17 4.97 3.46
CA GLY A 86 25.25 4.69 4.41
C GLY A 86 26.57 4.27 3.75
N LYS A 87 26.51 3.76 2.50
CA LYS A 87 27.71 3.26 1.78
C LYS A 87 28.48 4.34 1.05
N THR A 88 27.89 5.51 0.80
CA THR A 88 28.55 6.60 0.10
C THR A 88 29.13 7.59 1.10
N SER A 89 30.25 8.26 0.76
CA SER A 89 30.84 9.32 1.59
C SER A 89 29.81 10.43 1.86
N LYS A 90 29.09 10.83 0.83
CA LYS A 90 28.07 11.86 0.92
C LYS A 90 26.89 11.39 1.79
N GLY A 91 26.48 10.15 1.62
CA GLY A 91 25.42 9.53 2.43
C GLY A 91 25.82 9.42 3.88
N ARG A 92 27.07 9.03 4.17
CA ARG A 92 27.58 8.95 5.54
C ARG A 92 27.59 10.33 6.21
N LYS A 93 28.03 11.36 5.52
CA LYS A 93 28.02 12.72 6.04
C LYS A 93 26.61 13.20 6.35
N ALA A 94 25.66 12.94 5.47
CA ALA A 94 24.26 13.29 5.67
C ALA A 94 23.67 12.54 6.86
N THR A 95 23.94 11.24 6.98
CA THR A 95 23.49 10.40 8.09
C THR A 95 24.07 10.89 9.41
N ASN A 96 25.36 11.18 9.45
CA ASN A 96 26.05 11.68 10.65
C ASN A 96 25.49 13.04 11.07
N ALA A 97 25.25 13.93 10.12
CA ALA A 97 24.67 15.25 10.40
C ALA A 97 23.25 15.12 10.98
N TYR A 98 22.47 14.22 10.42
CA TYR A 98 21.11 13.95 10.89
C TYR A 98 21.11 13.37 12.32
N GLN A 99 21.99 12.42 12.59
CA GLN A 99 22.13 11.82 13.91
C GLN A 99 22.62 12.82 14.94
N ALA A 100 23.57 13.68 14.56
CA ALA A 100 24.06 14.75 15.44
C ALA A 100 22.96 15.75 15.77
N ALA A 101 22.10 16.08 14.81
CA ALA A 101 20.97 16.99 15.03
C ALA A 101 19.90 16.38 15.95
N ARG A 102 19.79 15.05 15.96
CA ARG A 102 18.86 14.34 16.85
C ARG A 102 19.38 14.18 18.28
N GLY A 103 20.67 14.15 18.40
CA GLY A 103 21.35 13.99 19.69
C GLY A 103 21.19 15.18 20.58
#